data_1bff12fef94b4ef127a848a9adf57b57
#
_entry.id   1bff12fef94b4ef127a848a9adf57b57
#
_cell.length_a   1.000
_cell.length_b   1.000
_cell.length_c   1.000
_cell.angle_alpha   90.00
_cell.angle_beta   90.00
_cell.angle_gamma   90.00
#
_symmetry.space_group_name_H-M   'P 1'
#
loop_
_entity.id
_entity.type
_entity.pdbx_description
1 polymer ?
#
loop_
_entity_poly.entity_id
_entity_poly.type
_entity_poly.pdbx_seq_one_letter_code
_entity_poly.pdbx_strand_id
1 'polypeptide(L)'
;MAGISRSGCNVAVMGLGVMGANLARNFASRGHRVAIFNRTTEVARALVESHPEAHFTLCEDTASLVASLERPRQIVLMVPAGPAVDSVLDLLDPLLEQDDIVIDAGNSLYSDTDARAERAAGASWRFIGMGVSGGSDGALRGPSIMPGGDEEAWQQLRPALESVAAVTDSGPCVTYCGRGSAGHFVKMVHNGIEYGDMQLIAEAAVVLRRGLGLSADAVADVFAAWNTGGLESYLIEITADIFRTKDPENPEAILL
;
A
#
# COMPACT_ATOMS: atom_id res chain seq x y z
N MET A 1 -10.60 21.53 28.90
CA MET A 1 -9.47 22.04 28.10
C MET A 1 -9.95 22.10 26.68
N ALA A 2 -10.10 23.29 26.11
CA ALA A 2 -10.52 23.47 24.73
C ALA A 2 -9.42 22.92 23.81
N GLY A 3 -9.75 21.91 23.00
CA GLY A 3 -8.84 21.33 22.04
C GLY A 3 -8.43 22.42 21.04
N ILE A 4 -7.14 22.64 20.90
CA ILE A 4 -6.56 23.46 19.81
C ILE A 4 -7.05 22.77 18.51
N SER A 5 -7.89 23.44 17.75
CA SER A 5 -8.26 23.01 16.39
C SER A 5 -6.97 23.00 15.57
N ARG A 6 -6.37 21.82 15.38
CA ARG A 6 -5.25 21.63 14.47
C ARG A 6 -5.78 21.83 13.05
N SER A 7 -5.31 22.83 12.36
CA SER A 7 -5.83 23.23 11.03
C SER A 7 -5.17 22.52 9.85
N GLY A 8 -4.06 21.79 10.07
CA GLY A 8 -3.28 21.13 9.04
C GLY A 8 -3.62 19.64 8.84
N CYS A 9 -3.20 19.08 7.72
CA CYS A 9 -3.23 17.63 7.49
C CYS A 9 -2.12 16.94 8.28
N ASN A 10 -2.35 15.69 8.72
CA ASN A 10 -1.34 14.93 9.46
C ASN A 10 -0.62 13.87 8.62
N VAL A 11 -1.12 13.60 7.42
CA VAL A 11 -0.45 12.72 6.44
C VAL A 11 -0.72 13.20 5.03
N ALA A 12 0.26 13.04 4.13
CA ALA A 12 0.07 13.24 2.71
C ALA A 12 0.26 11.93 1.94
N VAL A 13 -0.48 11.77 0.83
CA VAL A 13 -0.27 10.68 -0.13
C VAL A 13 0.01 11.29 -1.50
N MET A 14 1.18 10.98 -2.05
CA MET A 14 1.62 11.37 -3.39
C MET A 14 1.61 10.18 -4.34
N GLY A 15 0.91 10.32 -5.45
CA GLY A 15 0.68 9.23 -6.40
C GLY A 15 -0.61 8.48 -6.09
N LEU A 16 -1.63 8.72 -6.92
CA LEU A 16 -3.00 8.25 -6.73
C LEU A 16 -3.40 7.22 -7.78
N GLY A 17 -2.49 6.29 -8.07
CA GLY A 17 -2.87 5.03 -8.72
C GLY A 17 -3.79 4.21 -7.80
N VAL A 18 -4.18 3.01 -8.21
CA VAL A 18 -5.12 2.16 -7.46
C VAL A 18 -4.72 2.01 -5.99
N MET A 19 -3.45 1.69 -5.73
CA MET A 19 -2.94 1.50 -4.37
C MET A 19 -2.92 2.80 -3.57
N GLY A 20 -2.41 3.89 -4.16
CA GLY A 20 -2.29 5.18 -3.48
C GLY A 20 -3.64 5.82 -3.15
N ALA A 21 -4.59 5.76 -4.08
CA ALA A 21 -5.96 6.23 -3.84
C ALA A 21 -6.64 5.44 -2.71
N ASN A 22 -6.49 4.11 -2.70
CA ASN A 22 -7.07 3.26 -1.67
C ASN A 22 -6.40 3.47 -0.30
N LEU A 23 -5.08 3.63 -0.27
CA LEU A 23 -4.36 3.92 0.98
C LEU A 23 -4.76 5.31 1.55
N ALA A 24 -4.90 6.33 0.69
CA ALA A 24 -5.40 7.65 1.11
C ALA A 24 -6.81 7.56 1.70
N ARG A 25 -7.71 6.79 1.08
CA ARG A 25 -9.06 6.52 1.59
C ARG A 25 -9.04 5.76 2.92
N ASN A 26 -8.14 4.80 3.06
CA ASN A 26 -7.96 4.07 4.32
C ASN A 26 -7.55 5.03 5.44
N PHE A 27 -6.52 5.86 5.24
CA PHE A 27 -6.14 6.89 6.22
C PHE A 27 -7.33 7.79 6.58
N ALA A 28 -8.06 8.31 5.60
CA ALA A 28 -9.22 9.17 5.85
C ALA A 28 -10.32 8.45 6.65
N SER A 29 -10.60 7.19 6.34
CA SER A 29 -11.60 6.38 7.06
C SER A 29 -11.24 6.11 8.53
N ARG A 30 -9.94 6.20 8.86
CA ARG A 30 -9.42 6.09 10.22
C ARG A 30 -9.30 7.42 10.95
N GLY A 31 -9.85 8.50 10.36
CA GLY A 31 -9.93 9.83 10.96
C GLY A 31 -8.69 10.70 10.74
N HIS A 32 -7.76 10.29 9.86
CA HIS A 32 -6.65 11.15 9.47
C HIS A 32 -7.12 12.26 8.52
N ARG A 33 -6.55 13.46 8.67
CA ARG A 33 -6.69 14.55 7.70
C ARG A 33 -5.63 14.37 6.63
N VAL A 34 -6.07 14.00 5.43
CA VAL A 34 -5.18 13.54 4.35
C VAL A 34 -5.04 14.62 3.27
N ALA A 35 -3.82 15.06 3.04
CA ALA A 35 -3.47 15.82 1.84
C ALA A 35 -3.15 14.86 0.69
N ILE A 36 -3.64 15.16 -0.51
CA ILE A 36 -3.41 14.33 -1.69
C ILE A 36 -2.83 15.14 -2.83
N PHE A 37 -1.91 14.50 -3.54
CA PHE A 37 -1.29 15.04 -4.75
C PHE A 37 -1.07 13.96 -5.79
N ASN A 38 -1.34 14.29 -7.04
CA ASN A 38 -0.97 13.47 -8.18
C ASN A 38 -0.45 14.34 -9.33
N ARG A 39 0.59 13.88 -10.02
CA ARG A 39 1.18 14.61 -11.16
C ARG A 39 0.13 15.02 -12.21
N THR A 40 -0.84 14.16 -12.46
CA THR A 40 -2.04 14.47 -13.25
C THR A 40 -3.12 14.91 -12.27
N THR A 41 -3.37 16.21 -12.18
CA THR A 41 -4.28 16.81 -11.17
C THR A 41 -5.71 16.30 -11.30
N GLU A 42 -6.16 15.96 -12.50
CA GLU A 42 -7.49 15.42 -12.78
C GLU A 42 -7.75 14.11 -12.00
N VAL A 43 -6.73 13.27 -11.81
CA VAL A 43 -6.84 12.03 -11.03
C VAL A 43 -7.15 12.35 -9.55
N ALA A 44 -6.45 13.32 -8.99
CA ALA A 44 -6.68 13.75 -7.61
C ALA A 44 -8.06 14.41 -7.44
N ARG A 45 -8.47 15.23 -8.41
CA ARG A 45 -9.79 15.88 -8.42
C ARG A 45 -10.92 14.86 -8.51
N ALA A 46 -10.80 13.88 -9.41
CA ALA A 46 -11.76 12.79 -9.54
C ALA A 46 -11.88 11.96 -8.24
N LEU A 47 -10.77 11.76 -7.52
CA LEU A 47 -10.80 11.07 -6.22
C LEU A 47 -11.57 11.87 -5.17
N VAL A 48 -11.39 13.19 -5.09
CA VAL A 48 -12.14 14.06 -4.19
C VAL A 48 -13.64 14.04 -4.51
N GLU A 49 -13.99 14.15 -5.79
CA GLU A 49 -15.38 14.14 -6.26
C GLU A 49 -16.10 12.82 -6.00
N SER A 50 -15.39 11.70 -6.18
CA SER A 50 -15.97 10.36 -5.96
C SER A 50 -16.04 9.95 -4.47
N HIS A 51 -15.30 10.64 -3.59
CA HIS A 51 -15.22 10.33 -2.16
C HIS A 51 -15.30 11.59 -1.29
N PRO A 52 -16.43 12.35 -1.36
CA PRO A 52 -16.58 13.59 -0.59
C PRO A 52 -16.55 13.35 0.93
N GLU A 53 -16.91 12.17 1.39
CA GLU A 53 -16.88 11.77 2.81
C GLU A 53 -15.45 11.69 3.37
N ALA A 54 -14.44 11.54 2.52
CA ALA A 54 -13.05 11.45 2.95
C ALA A 54 -12.44 12.81 3.31
N HIS A 55 -13.06 13.92 2.92
CA HIS A 55 -12.61 15.28 3.19
C HIS A 55 -11.14 15.54 2.86
N PHE A 56 -10.67 15.04 1.72
CA PHE A 56 -9.29 15.22 1.27
C PHE A 56 -8.95 16.69 1.05
N THR A 57 -7.72 17.07 1.42
CA THR A 57 -7.12 18.33 1.00
C THR A 57 -6.41 18.12 -0.33
N LEU A 58 -7.00 18.63 -1.42
CA LEU A 58 -6.41 18.57 -2.76
C LEU A 58 -5.28 19.60 -2.86
N CYS A 59 -4.09 19.14 -3.25
CA CYS A 59 -2.92 19.98 -3.51
C CYS A 59 -2.57 19.95 -5.00
N GLU A 60 -2.25 21.12 -5.57
CA GLU A 60 -1.96 21.25 -7.00
C GLU A 60 -0.47 21.11 -7.31
N ASP A 61 0.39 21.29 -6.30
CA ASP A 61 1.84 21.13 -6.40
C ASP A 61 2.45 20.59 -5.09
N THR A 62 3.75 20.28 -5.12
CA THR A 62 4.48 19.77 -3.96
C THR A 62 4.62 20.81 -2.85
N ALA A 63 4.70 22.10 -3.19
CA ALA A 63 4.84 23.18 -2.20
C ALA A 63 3.54 23.34 -1.40
N SER A 64 2.39 23.36 -2.06
CA SER A 64 1.08 23.41 -1.40
C SER A 64 0.82 22.16 -0.56
N LEU A 65 1.27 20.97 -1.03
CA LEU A 65 1.19 19.74 -0.25
C LEU A 65 1.97 19.86 1.06
N VAL A 66 3.25 20.22 0.99
CA VAL A 66 4.12 20.36 2.17
C VAL A 66 3.60 21.43 3.11
N ALA A 67 3.11 22.57 2.59
CA ALA A 67 2.55 23.66 3.39
C ALA A 67 1.23 23.26 4.10
N SER A 68 0.50 22.29 3.57
CA SER A 68 -0.77 21.82 4.17
C SER A 68 -0.56 20.90 5.39
N LEU A 69 0.65 20.41 5.62
CA LEU A 69 0.95 19.41 6.64
C LEU A 69 1.37 20.02 7.98
N GLU A 70 0.93 19.39 9.06
CA GLU A 70 1.47 19.63 10.40
C GLU A 70 2.87 19.01 10.53
N ARG A 71 3.72 19.61 11.38
CA ARG A 71 5.06 19.11 11.67
C ARG A 71 5.08 18.17 12.88
N PRO A 72 5.96 17.13 12.83
CA PRO A 72 6.77 16.70 11.69
C PRO A 72 5.87 16.13 10.59
N ARG A 73 6.16 16.51 9.34
CA ARG A 73 5.35 16.12 8.18
C ARG A 73 5.54 14.65 7.85
N GLN A 74 4.47 14.00 7.44
CA GLN A 74 4.47 12.58 7.03
C GLN A 74 3.97 12.49 5.59
N ILE A 75 4.85 12.12 4.66
CA ILE A 75 4.57 12.11 3.22
C ILE A 75 4.79 10.69 2.68
N VAL A 76 3.70 10.06 2.27
CA VAL A 76 3.69 8.70 1.69
C VAL A 76 3.75 8.80 0.17
N LEU A 77 4.77 8.20 -0.42
CA LEU A 77 4.96 8.10 -1.86
C LEU A 77 4.41 6.77 -2.37
N MET A 78 3.43 6.83 -3.26
CA MET A 78 2.85 5.69 -3.97
C MET A 78 3.02 5.87 -5.49
N VAL A 79 4.23 6.21 -5.89
CA VAL A 79 4.64 6.41 -7.28
C VAL A 79 5.32 5.17 -7.83
N PRO A 80 5.45 5.03 -9.17
CA PRO A 80 6.22 3.93 -9.76
C PRO A 80 7.65 3.86 -9.20
N ALA A 81 8.11 2.65 -8.90
CA ALA A 81 9.47 2.41 -8.41
C ALA A 81 10.55 2.88 -9.42
N GLY A 82 11.75 3.14 -8.92
CA GLY A 82 12.88 3.61 -9.72
C GLY A 82 12.93 5.14 -9.84
N PRO A 83 13.31 5.71 -11.00
CA PRO A 83 13.60 7.15 -11.15
C PRO A 83 12.45 8.10 -10.79
N ALA A 84 11.20 7.62 -10.79
CA ALA A 84 10.07 8.44 -10.39
C ALA A 84 10.13 8.80 -8.90
N VAL A 85 10.59 7.90 -8.04
CA VAL A 85 10.80 8.16 -6.61
C VAL A 85 11.87 9.24 -6.44
N ASP A 86 13.00 9.10 -7.14
CA ASP A 86 14.12 10.06 -7.06
C ASP A 86 13.69 11.46 -7.52
N SER A 87 12.92 11.54 -8.61
CA SER A 87 12.35 12.81 -9.09
C SER A 87 11.42 13.48 -8.07
N VAL A 88 10.64 12.69 -7.32
CA VAL A 88 9.78 13.24 -6.27
C VAL A 88 10.61 13.70 -5.06
N LEU A 89 11.64 12.93 -4.69
CA LEU A 89 12.57 13.33 -3.62
C LEU A 89 13.30 14.64 -3.96
N ASP A 90 13.70 14.85 -5.22
CA ASP A 90 14.32 16.11 -5.69
C ASP A 90 13.39 17.31 -5.57
N LEU A 91 12.08 17.11 -5.78
CA LEU A 91 11.07 18.16 -5.62
C LEU A 91 10.76 18.47 -4.13
N LEU A 92 10.82 17.46 -3.27
CA LEU A 92 10.51 17.60 -1.86
C LEU A 92 11.69 18.16 -1.04
N ASP A 93 12.92 17.73 -1.35
CA ASP A 93 14.13 18.03 -0.59
C ASP A 93 14.27 19.52 -0.19
N PRO A 94 14.11 20.51 -1.09
CA PRO A 94 14.20 21.93 -0.74
C PRO A 94 13.04 22.45 0.11
N LEU A 95 11.96 21.69 0.29
CA LEU A 95 10.75 22.07 1.00
C LEU A 95 10.65 21.44 2.39
N LEU A 96 11.41 20.37 2.62
CA LEU A 96 11.38 19.59 3.86
C LEU A 96 12.27 20.23 4.93
N GLU A 97 11.87 20.03 6.17
CA GLU A 97 12.55 20.55 7.33
C GLU A 97 12.96 19.40 8.27
N GLN A 98 13.61 19.77 9.37
CA GLN A 98 14.09 18.80 10.34
C GLN A 98 12.95 17.93 10.87
N ASP A 99 13.21 16.61 10.94
CA ASP A 99 12.31 15.58 11.42
C ASP A 99 11.08 15.29 10.54
N ASP A 100 10.92 15.95 9.39
CA ASP A 100 9.95 15.56 8.39
C ASP A 100 10.27 14.15 7.87
N ILE A 101 9.25 13.37 7.55
CA ILE A 101 9.42 11.96 7.19
C ILE A 101 8.85 11.72 5.80
N VAL A 102 9.69 11.20 4.89
CA VAL A 102 9.27 10.71 3.58
C VAL A 102 9.27 9.19 3.60
N ILE A 103 8.14 8.62 3.20
CA ILE A 103 7.90 7.17 3.19
C ILE A 103 7.75 6.72 1.74
N ASP A 104 8.73 5.99 1.21
CA ASP A 104 8.58 5.29 -0.07
C ASP A 104 7.76 4.01 0.17
N ALA A 105 6.49 4.04 -0.19
CA ALA A 105 5.55 2.94 -0.05
C ALA A 105 5.31 2.21 -1.38
N GLY A 106 6.11 2.51 -2.40
CA GLY A 106 6.14 1.80 -3.67
C GLY A 106 6.77 0.41 -3.55
N ASN A 107 6.80 -0.31 -4.66
CA ASN A 107 7.47 -1.61 -4.72
C ASN A 107 8.94 -1.45 -5.18
N SER A 108 9.69 -0.59 -4.47
CA SER A 108 11.06 -0.21 -4.81
C SER A 108 12.05 -1.35 -4.58
N LEU A 109 13.08 -1.40 -5.41
CA LEU A 109 14.22 -2.30 -5.21
C LEU A 109 14.98 -1.88 -3.94
N TYR A 110 15.30 -2.84 -3.10
CA TYR A 110 15.94 -2.59 -1.81
C TYR A 110 17.29 -1.84 -1.93
N SER A 111 18.09 -2.10 -2.98
CA SER A 111 19.34 -1.38 -3.23
C SER A 111 19.14 0.10 -3.57
N ASP A 112 18.06 0.45 -4.29
CA ASP A 112 17.71 1.84 -4.55
C ASP A 112 17.26 2.53 -3.25
N THR A 113 16.59 1.79 -2.39
CA THR A 113 16.18 2.26 -1.06
C THR A 113 17.37 2.54 -0.16
N ASP A 114 18.43 1.71 -0.20
CA ASP A 114 19.67 1.98 0.54
C ASP A 114 20.32 3.28 0.06
N ALA A 115 20.43 3.50 -1.26
CA ALA A 115 20.98 4.74 -1.82
C ALA A 115 20.17 5.98 -1.39
N ARG A 116 18.82 5.87 -1.35
CA ARG A 116 17.94 6.95 -0.87
C ARG A 116 18.07 7.20 0.62
N ALA A 117 18.21 6.13 1.41
CA ALA A 117 18.46 6.24 2.86
C ALA A 117 19.81 6.92 3.16
N GLU A 118 20.86 6.60 2.38
CA GLU A 118 22.16 7.29 2.48
C GLU A 118 22.05 8.78 2.13
N ARG A 119 21.29 9.11 1.07
CA ARG A 119 21.01 10.51 0.72
C ARG A 119 20.31 11.23 1.87
N ALA A 120 19.27 10.63 2.46
CA ALA A 120 18.52 11.20 3.57
C ALA A 120 19.36 11.37 4.85
N ALA A 121 20.34 10.51 5.07
CA ALA A 121 21.25 10.64 6.23
C ALA A 121 22.09 11.94 6.20
N GLY A 122 22.28 12.54 5.04
CA GLY A 122 22.91 13.86 4.87
C GLY A 122 21.95 15.05 4.84
N ALA A 123 20.64 14.81 4.89
CA ALA A 123 19.58 15.80 4.82
C ALA A 123 19.02 16.13 6.21
N SER A 124 18.09 17.08 6.28
CA SER A 124 17.36 17.42 7.51
C SER A 124 16.15 16.54 7.79
N TRP A 125 15.67 15.82 6.78
CA TRP A 125 14.49 14.95 6.84
C TRP A 125 14.88 13.48 6.93
N ARG A 126 13.92 12.64 7.28
CA ARG A 126 14.10 11.19 7.50
C ARG A 126 13.44 10.39 6.39
N PHE A 127 13.98 9.21 6.10
CA PHE A 127 13.48 8.31 5.06
C PHE A 127 13.10 6.94 5.62
N ILE A 128 11.95 6.43 5.15
CA ILE A 128 11.45 5.08 5.42
C ILE A 128 11.15 4.40 4.08
N GLY A 129 11.74 3.23 3.85
CA GLY A 129 11.34 2.32 2.80
C GLY A 129 10.29 1.35 3.35
N MET A 130 9.07 1.37 2.80
CA MET A 130 7.94 0.66 3.38
C MET A 130 7.26 -0.27 2.38
N GLY A 131 7.38 -1.58 2.61
CA GLY A 131 6.57 -2.55 1.89
C GLY A 131 5.10 -2.50 2.30
N VAL A 132 4.21 -2.55 1.32
CA VAL A 132 2.75 -2.62 1.53
C VAL A 132 2.20 -3.83 0.78
N SER A 133 1.45 -4.69 1.46
CA SER A 133 0.87 -5.91 0.90
C SER A 133 -0.62 -6.01 1.17
N GLY A 134 -1.34 -6.73 0.29
CA GLY A 134 -2.79 -6.94 0.37
C GLY A 134 -3.55 -6.51 -0.88
N GLY A 135 -2.83 -6.11 -1.94
CA GLY A 135 -3.44 -5.64 -3.18
C GLY A 135 -4.31 -4.39 -2.99
N SER A 136 -5.20 -4.14 -3.95
CA SER A 136 -6.08 -2.96 -3.93
C SER A 136 -7.06 -2.98 -2.76
N ASP A 137 -7.61 -4.14 -2.43
CA ASP A 137 -8.55 -4.29 -1.32
C ASP A 137 -7.85 -4.14 0.02
N GLY A 138 -6.70 -4.77 0.20
CA GLY A 138 -5.87 -4.59 1.40
C GLY A 138 -5.45 -3.14 1.62
N ALA A 139 -5.02 -2.42 0.58
CA ALA A 139 -4.69 -1.00 0.71
C ALA A 139 -5.86 -0.16 1.25
N LEU A 140 -7.09 -0.52 0.87
CA LEU A 140 -8.31 0.16 1.31
C LEU A 140 -8.75 -0.24 2.72
N ARG A 141 -8.68 -1.51 3.07
CA ARG A 141 -9.34 -2.06 4.27
C ARG A 141 -8.37 -2.38 5.41
N GLY A 142 -7.11 -2.60 5.08
CA GLY A 142 -6.04 -2.93 6.01
C GLY A 142 -4.94 -3.72 5.33
N PRO A 143 -3.83 -3.08 4.94
CA PRO A 143 -2.67 -3.77 4.40
C PRO A 143 -1.83 -4.41 5.51
N SER A 144 -0.98 -5.37 5.13
CA SER A 144 0.20 -5.72 5.89
C SER A 144 1.32 -4.74 5.53
N ILE A 145 1.98 -4.16 6.54
CA ILE A 145 2.92 -3.04 6.38
C ILE A 145 4.29 -3.41 6.94
N MET A 146 5.34 -3.18 6.16
CA MET A 146 6.72 -3.57 6.44
C MET A 146 7.64 -2.34 6.38
N PRO A 147 7.64 -1.45 7.38
CA PRO A 147 8.51 -0.28 7.43
C PRO A 147 9.94 -0.68 7.78
N GLY A 148 10.91 -0.06 7.10
CA GLY A 148 12.33 -0.15 7.39
C GLY A 148 13.03 1.19 7.16
N GLY A 149 14.10 1.46 7.89
CA GLY A 149 14.87 2.69 7.77
C GLY A 149 15.20 3.32 9.11
N ASP A 150 14.98 4.62 9.26
CA ASP A 150 15.23 5.37 10.49
C ASP A 150 14.28 4.92 11.61
N GLU A 151 14.84 4.48 12.75
CA GLU A 151 14.07 3.94 13.86
C GLU A 151 13.26 5.00 14.60
N GLU A 152 13.76 6.23 14.70
CA GLU A 152 13.04 7.34 15.32
C GLU A 152 11.86 7.78 14.44
N ALA A 153 12.05 7.82 13.13
CA ALA A 153 10.95 8.03 12.18
C ALA A 153 9.87 6.94 12.30
N TRP A 154 10.28 5.67 12.42
CA TRP A 154 9.33 4.58 12.67
C TRP A 154 8.49 4.82 13.94
N GLN A 155 9.12 5.19 15.05
CA GLN A 155 8.39 5.43 16.31
C GLN A 155 7.34 6.56 16.17
N GLN A 156 7.62 7.56 15.36
CA GLN A 156 6.68 8.66 15.08
C GLN A 156 5.54 8.22 14.14
N LEU A 157 5.83 7.37 13.14
CA LEU A 157 4.86 6.86 12.17
C LEU A 157 3.97 5.76 12.74
N ARG A 158 4.47 5.02 13.72
CA ARG A 158 3.84 3.82 14.25
C ARG A 158 2.36 3.96 14.56
N PRO A 159 1.87 4.99 15.26
CA PRO A 159 0.45 5.12 15.57
C PRO A 159 -0.43 5.28 14.31
N ALA A 160 0.06 6.01 13.31
CA ALA A 160 -0.66 6.22 12.06
C ALA A 160 -0.71 4.92 11.23
N LEU A 161 0.42 4.20 11.14
CA LEU A 161 0.50 2.96 10.38
C LEU A 161 -0.27 1.81 11.05
N GLU A 162 -0.23 1.70 12.38
CA GLU A 162 -1.05 0.73 13.12
C GLU A 162 -2.56 0.97 12.92
N SER A 163 -2.97 2.22 12.77
CA SER A 163 -4.39 2.56 12.58
C SER A 163 -4.95 2.09 11.24
N VAL A 164 -4.12 1.99 10.21
CA VAL A 164 -4.53 1.63 8.84
C VAL A 164 -4.20 0.19 8.44
N ALA A 165 -3.36 -0.49 9.23
CA ALA A 165 -2.99 -1.89 8.99
C ALA A 165 -4.17 -2.84 9.22
N ALA A 166 -4.11 -4.03 8.60
CA ALA A 166 -4.97 -5.14 8.98
C ALA A 166 -4.78 -5.49 10.46
N VAL A 167 -5.82 -5.99 11.10
CA VAL A 167 -5.77 -6.40 12.51
C VAL A 167 -6.11 -7.87 12.61
N THR A 168 -5.26 -8.61 13.34
CA THR A 168 -5.45 -10.01 13.70
C THR A 168 -5.55 -10.16 15.20
N ASP A 169 -5.77 -11.39 15.68
CA ASP A 169 -5.75 -11.70 17.12
C ASP A 169 -4.42 -11.33 17.79
N SER A 170 -3.32 -11.27 17.01
CA SER A 170 -1.99 -10.87 17.48
C SER A 170 -1.75 -9.36 17.45
N GLY A 171 -2.71 -8.58 16.93
CA GLY A 171 -2.62 -7.13 16.79
C GLY A 171 -2.51 -6.63 15.35
N PRO A 172 -2.11 -5.36 15.16
CA PRO A 172 -1.96 -4.76 13.82
C PRO A 172 -0.86 -5.45 13.00
N CYS A 173 -1.14 -5.72 11.73
CA CYS A 173 -0.20 -6.31 10.78
C CYS A 173 0.83 -5.28 10.28
N VAL A 174 1.56 -4.69 11.20
CA VAL A 174 2.66 -3.78 10.93
C VAL A 174 3.79 -4.01 11.91
N THR A 175 5.02 -4.14 11.41
CA THR A 175 6.19 -4.30 12.26
C THR A 175 7.41 -3.68 11.64
N TYR A 176 8.27 -3.06 12.46
CA TYR A 176 9.55 -2.53 12.00
C TYR A 176 10.49 -3.66 11.58
N CYS A 177 10.89 -3.65 10.31
CA CYS A 177 11.71 -4.71 9.72
C CYS A 177 13.21 -4.54 9.98
N GLY A 178 13.64 -3.34 10.40
CA GLY A 178 15.05 -3.03 10.62
C GLY A 178 15.50 -1.77 9.87
N ARG A 179 16.79 -1.46 9.97
CA ARG A 179 17.41 -0.26 9.37
C ARG A 179 17.57 -0.38 7.86
N GLY A 180 17.86 0.75 7.21
CA GLY A 180 18.13 0.83 5.77
C GLY A 180 16.94 0.35 4.94
N SER A 181 17.21 -0.51 3.98
CA SER A 181 16.20 -1.05 3.06
C SER A 181 15.39 -2.24 3.59
N ALA A 182 15.49 -2.58 4.87
CA ALA A 182 14.92 -3.82 5.43
C ALA A 182 13.42 -3.98 5.12
N GLY A 183 12.64 -2.90 5.09
CA GLY A 183 11.21 -2.96 4.74
C GLY A 183 10.97 -3.43 3.30
N HIS A 184 11.65 -2.85 2.33
CA HIS A 184 11.55 -3.26 0.94
C HIS A 184 12.21 -4.63 0.68
N PHE A 185 13.28 -4.97 1.41
CA PHE A 185 13.87 -6.31 1.33
C PHE A 185 12.88 -7.38 1.80
N VAL A 186 12.21 -7.19 2.93
CA VAL A 186 11.17 -8.11 3.43
C VAL A 186 10.02 -8.20 2.43
N LYS A 187 9.59 -7.06 1.85
CA LYS A 187 8.54 -7.05 0.82
C LYS A 187 8.95 -7.80 -0.44
N MET A 188 10.20 -7.69 -0.87
CA MET A 188 10.73 -8.44 -2.01
C MET A 188 10.69 -9.96 -1.75
N VAL A 189 11.11 -10.39 -0.55
CA VAL A 189 11.05 -11.82 -0.16
C VAL A 189 9.60 -12.30 -0.10
N HIS A 190 8.72 -11.52 0.51
CA HIS A 190 7.27 -11.79 0.52
C HIS A 190 6.73 -12.00 -0.90
N ASN A 191 7.01 -11.07 -1.81
CA ASN A 191 6.53 -11.19 -3.19
C ASN A 191 7.09 -12.44 -3.89
N GLY A 192 8.36 -12.78 -3.65
CA GLY A 192 8.96 -13.99 -4.22
C GLY A 192 8.25 -15.27 -3.76
N ILE A 193 7.87 -15.37 -2.50
CA ILE A 193 7.11 -16.49 -1.95
C ILE A 193 5.69 -16.48 -2.52
N GLU A 194 5.00 -15.34 -2.51
CA GLU A 194 3.64 -15.20 -3.01
C GLU A 194 3.50 -15.63 -4.48
N TYR A 195 4.46 -15.27 -5.33
CA TYR A 195 4.48 -15.73 -6.72
C TYR A 195 4.68 -17.24 -6.84
N GLY A 196 5.45 -17.86 -5.95
CA GLY A 196 5.59 -19.33 -5.85
C GLY A 196 4.25 -19.98 -5.49
N ASP A 197 3.55 -19.45 -4.49
CA ASP A 197 2.24 -19.94 -4.08
C ASP A 197 1.21 -19.79 -5.21
N MET A 198 1.17 -18.65 -5.88
CA MET A 198 0.29 -18.41 -7.03
C MET A 198 0.56 -19.41 -8.17
N GLN A 199 1.84 -19.75 -8.44
CA GLN A 199 2.20 -20.74 -9.45
C GLN A 199 1.71 -22.13 -9.07
N LEU A 200 1.88 -22.55 -7.81
CA LEU A 200 1.37 -23.83 -7.31
C LEU A 200 -0.15 -23.95 -7.41
N ILE A 201 -0.86 -22.86 -7.07
CA ILE A 201 -2.32 -22.77 -7.22
C ILE A 201 -2.72 -22.93 -8.70
N ALA A 202 -2.03 -22.22 -9.61
CA ALA A 202 -2.30 -22.31 -11.04
C ALA A 202 -2.05 -23.73 -11.59
N GLU A 203 -0.96 -24.39 -11.18
CA GLU A 203 -0.66 -25.76 -11.56
C GLU A 203 -1.70 -26.75 -11.03
N ALA A 204 -2.12 -26.61 -9.77
CA ALA A 204 -3.19 -27.41 -9.18
C ALA A 204 -4.50 -27.25 -9.98
N ALA A 205 -4.87 -26.03 -10.33
CA ALA A 205 -6.04 -25.75 -11.15
C ALA A 205 -5.95 -26.41 -12.55
N VAL A 206 -4.77 -26.39 -13.18
CA VAL A 206 -4.54 -27.09 -14.46
C VAL A 206 -4.72 -28.60 -14.31
N VAL A 207 -4.20 -29.20 -13.25
CA VAL A 207 -4.37 -30.65 -12.98
C VAL A 207 -5.85 -31.00 -12.78
N LEU A 208 -6.59 -30.21 -12.00
CA LEU A 208 -8.03 -30.40 -11.78
C LEU A 208 -8.83 -30.31 -13.09
N ARG A 209 -8.57 -29.27 -13.89
CA ARG A 209 -9.28 -29.04 -15.14
C ARG A 209 -8.89 -30.02 -16.25
N ARG A 210 -7.60 -30.15 -16.55
CA ARG A 210 -7.11 -30.93 -17.70
C ARG A 210 -6.83 -32.36 -17.37
N GLY A 211 -6.37 -32.65 -16.13
CA GLY A 211 -6.07 -34.03 -15.69
C GLY A 211 -7.33 -34.79 -15.29
N LEU A 212 -8.22 -34.15 -14.53
CA LEU A 212 -9.45 -34.76 -14.02
C LEU A 212 -10.71 -34.38 -14.82
N GLY A 213 -10.63 -33.43 -15.75
CA GLY A 213 -11.75 -33.01 -16.57
C GLY A 213 -12.84 -32.23 -15.80
N LEU A 214 -12.52 -31.63 -14.65
CA LEU A 214 -13.50 -30.92 -13.85
C LEU A 214 -13.97 -29.63 -14.54
N SER A 215 -15.26 -29.31 -14.37
CA SER A 215 -15.80 -28.01 -14.75
C SER A 215 -15.21 -26.89 -13.90
N ALA A 216 -15.36 -25.63 -14.33
CA ALA A 216 -14.92 -24.47 -13.54
C ALA A 216 -15.58 -24.43 -12.15
N ASP A 217 -16.90 -24.65 -12.10
CA ASP A 217 -17.65 -24.66 -10.84
C ASP A 217 -17.17 -25.79 -9.90
N ALA A 218 -16.86 -26.98 -10.44
CA ALA A 218 -16.29 -28.08 -9.64
C ALA A 218 -14.87 -27.76 -9.11
N VAL A 219 -14.05 -27.06 -9.90
CA VAL A 219 -12.75 -26.55 -9.42
C VAL A 219 -12.94 -25.51 -8.31
N ALA A 220 -13.86 -24.58 -8.48
CA ALA A 220 -14.20 -23.61 -7.44
C ALA A 220 -14.60 -24.29 -6.13
N ASP A 221 -15.42 -25.35 -6.21
CA ASP A 221 -15.85 -26.10 -5.02
C ASP A 221 -14.69 -26.83 -4.33
N VAL A 222 -13.71 -27.33 -5.09
CA VAL A 222 -12.48 -27.93 -4.53
C VAL A 222 -11.67 -26.86 -3.77
N PHE A 223 -11.42 -25.70 -4.38
CA PHE A 223 -10.70 -24.62 -3.71
C PHE A 223 -11.46 -24.07 -2.49
N ALA A 224 -12.78 -23.92 -2.56
CA ALA A 224 -13.61 -23.55 -1.42
C ALA A 224 -13.52 -24.58 -0.27
N ALA A 225 -13.51 -25.87 -0.58
CA ALA A 225 -13.30 -26.91 0.42
C ALA A 225 -11.90 -26.85 1.04
N TRP A 226 -10.86 -26.61 0.25
CA TRP A 226 -9.50 -26.43 0.76
C TRP A 226 -9.38 -25.20 1.68
N ASN A 227 -10.15 -24.14 1.41
CA ASN A 227 -10.17 -22.93 2.24
C ASN A 227 -10.85 -23.11 3.61
N THR A 228 -11.49 -24.25 3.85
CA THR A 228 -12.04 -24.59 5.18
C THR A 228 -11.11 -25.48 6.01
N GLY A 229 -9.88 -25.71 5.54
CA GLY A 229 -8.92 -26.64 6.14
C GLY A 229 -7.51 -26.09 6.24
N GLY A 230 -6.52 -26.95 6.12
CA GLY A 230 -5.11 -26.58 6.28
C GLY A 230 -4.52 -25.65 5.21
N LEU A 231 -5.26 -25.37 4.14
CA LEU A 231 -4.89 -24.43 3.08
C LEU A 231 -5.68 -23.12 3.14
N GLU A 232 -6.39 -22.85 4.24
CA GLU A 232 -7.12 -21.62 4.44
C GLU A 232 -6.22 -20.40 4.23
N SER A 233 -6.54 -19.59 3.20
CA SER A 233 -5.79 -18.38 2.86
C SER A 233 -6.55 -17.50 1.89
N TYR A 234 -6.20 -16.22 1.86
CA TYR A 234 -6.75 -15.27 0.90
C TYR A 234 -6.58 -15.72 -0.57
N LEU A 235 -5.42 -16.28 -0.95
CA LEU A 235 -5.18 -16.75 -2.32
C LEU A 235 -6.07 -17.93 -2.70
N ILE A 236 -6.32 -18.86 -1.79
CA ILE A 236 -7.24 -19.99 -2.01
C ILE A 236 -8.68 -19.49 -2.11
N GLU A 237 -9.10 -18.56 -1.24
CA GLU A 237 -10.42 -17.95 -1.27
C GLU A 237 -10.71 -17.28 -2.62
N ILE A 238 -9.86 -16.33 -3.03
CA ILE A 238 -10.07 -15.62 -4.29
C ILE A 238 -9.97 -16.55 -5.52
N THR A 239 -9.21 -17.65 -5.43
CA THR A 239 -9.15 -18.63 -6.53
C THR A 239 -10.51 -19.29 -6.73
N ALA A 240 -11.20 -19.65 -5.66
CA ALA A 240 -12.56 -20.19 -5.77
C ALA A 240 -13.51 -19.15 -6.42
N ASP A 241 -13.40 -17.89 -6.04
CA ASP A 241 -14.24 -16.80 -6.60
C ASP A 241 -13.94 -16.51 -8.08
N ILE A 242 -12.65 -16.54 -8.46
CA ILE A 242 -12.22 -16.41 -9.87
C ILE A 242 -12.88 -17.51 -10.73
N PHE A 243 -12.86 -18.77 -10.29
CA PHE A 243 -13.47 -19.87 -11.03
C PHE A 243 -15.00 -19.82 -11.06
N ARG A 244 -15.66 -19.09 -10.15
CA ARG A 244 -17.11 -18.82 -10.18
C ARG A 244 -17.48 -17.61 -11.03
N THR A 245 -16.53 -16.72 -11.30
CA THR A 245 -16.79 -15.50 -12.07
C THR A 245 -16.99 -15.85 -13.53
N LYS A 246 -18.17 -15.54 -14.07
CA LYS A 246 -18.52 -15.80 -15.47
C LYS A 246 -18.11 -14.61 -16.33
N ASP A 247 -17.76 -14.92 -17.57
CA ASP A 247 -17.54 -13.91 -18.59
C ASP A 247 -18.87 -13.19 -18.90
N PRO A 248 -18.97 -11.85 -18.77
CA PRO A 248 -20.19 -11.12 -19.09
C PRO A 248 -20.63 -11.25 -20.54
N GLU A 249 -19.68 -11.48 -21.47
CA GLU A 249 -19.95 -11.65 -22.90
C GLU A 249 -20.25 -13.10 -23.27
N ASN A 250 -19.85 -14.05 -22.44
CA ASN A 250 -20.09 -15.49 -22.63
C ASN A 250 -20.34 -16.18 -21.27
N PRO A 251 -21.59 -16.18 -20.75
CA PRO A 251 -21.90 -16.74 -19.43
C PRO A 251 -21.61 -18.23 -19.26
N GLU A 252 -21.39 -18.99 -20.33
CA GLU A 252 -20.96 -20.40 -20.30
C GLU A 252 -19.44 -20.52 -20.06
N ALA A 253 -18.67 -19.45 -20.25
CA ALA A 253 -17.25 -19.38 -19.97
C ALA A 253 -16.96 -18.70 -18.63
N ILE A 254 -15.82 -19.02 -18.04
CA ILE A 254 -15.25 -18.25 -16.93
C ILE A 254 -14.45 -17.06 -17.49
N LEU A 255 -14.29 -16.01 -16.69
CA LEU A 255 -13.60 -14.78 -17.08
C LEU A 255 -12.06 -14.96 -17.20
N LEU A 256 -11.53 -16.15 -17.38
CA LEU A 256 -10.10 -16.46 -17.50
C LEU A 256 -9.68 -16.67 -18.94
#